data_a6aa806cc0e1ec1416fa4d6c673175b3
#
_entry.id   a6aa806cc0e1ec1416fa4d6c673175b3
#
_cell.length_a   1.000
_cell.length_b   1.000
_cell.length_c   1.000
_cell.angle_alpha   90.00
_cell.angle_beta   90.00
_cell.angle_gamma   90.00
#
_symmetry.space_group_name_H-M   'P 1'
#
loop_
_entity.id
_entity.type
_entity.pdbx_description
1 polymer ?
#
loop_
_entity_poly.entity_id
_entity_poly.type
_entity_poly.pdbx_seq_one_letter_code
_entity_poly.pdbx_strand_id
1 'polypeptide(L)'
;MKEIILKTKAAKLVKKGSPLLNREDLARPLDAEEGECVRVCDEKKIFLAMAYVGFQHKGIGWVYSKKDGETLTPQFIRGIFQKAAQKRSSLMMDDSTTSFRLFNGEGDGLGGITIDWYDGFVVVSWYSAGIYQLKELIIEQLQEAIPNILGIYEKIRYASKEKLPESQFVKGVKASEPLIVQEEGVRYATYLDEGLMTGIFLDQREVRTLLRDDYSAGKTILNLFSYTGAFSVAAAMGGAVQTTSVDVANRSLEKTREQFEVNGIDASDQKIYVMDVFDYIKYAAKKALTFDTIVLDPPSFARTKKRTFSVAKDYAGLVEQLVPLTAKKGTLILSTNAANVSEKQFLEMIHKGLRSSGRRYRIAHQKKLPMDFPVAPHTPLSDYLKVVFIEMDFS
;
A
#
# COMPACT_ATOMS: atom_id res chain seq x y z
N MET A 1 -4.46 -29.95 20.51
CA MET A 1 -4.24 -28.61 19.95
C MET A 1 -4.13 -27.63 21.09
N LYS A 2 -3.16 -26.73 21.08
CA LYS A 2 -2.96 -25.71 22.12
C LYS A 2 -4.07 -24.64 22.05
N GLU A 3 -4.34 -23.97 23.18
CA GLU A 3 -5.38 -22.98 23.30
C GLU A 3 -4.80 -21.60 23.65
N ILE A 4 -5.33 -20.56 23.00
CA ILE A 4 -5.14 -19.15 23.37
C ILE A 4 -6.38 -18.67 24.08
N ILE A 5 -6.23 -18.16 25.31
CA ILE A 5 -7.34 -17.59 26.08
C ILE A 5 -7.28 -16.07 25.99
N LEU A 6 -8.34 -15.47 25.46
CA LEU A 6 -8.46 -14.03 25.30
C LEU A 6 -9.23 -13.38 26.45
N LYS A 7 -8.80 -12.16 26.82
CA LYS A 7 -9.56 -11.27 27.68
C LYS A 7 -10.93 -10.94 27.07
N THR A 8 -11.91 -10.67 27.89
CA THR A 8 -13.31 -10.41 27.48
C THR A 8 -13.44 -9.38 26.35
N LYS A 9 -12.66 -8.28 26.37
CA LYS A 9 -12.70 -7.24 25.33
C LYS A 9 -12.22 -7.78 23.96
N ALA A 10 -11.09 -8.48 23.95
CA ALA A 10 -10.53 -9.09 22.75
C ALA A 10 -11.43 -10.20 22.18
N ALA A 11 -11.99 -11.05 23.06
CA ALA A 11 -12.94 -12.07 22.67
C ALA A 11 -14.17 -11.48 21.94
N LYS A 12 -14.68 -10.31 22.39
CA LYS A 12 -15.76 -9.60 21.70
C LYS A 12 -15.35 -9.12 20.30
N LEU A 13 -14.10 -8.63 20.13
CA LEU A 13 -13.59 -8.19 18.81
C LEU A 13 -13.44 -9.39 17.86
N VAL A 14 -12.90 -10.50 18.34
CA VAL A 14 -12.77 -11.73 17.54
C VAL A 14 -14.15 -12.26 17.12
N LYS A 15 -15.15 -12.24 18.01
CA LYS A 15 -16.55 -12.58 17.66
C LYS A 15 -17.10 -11.68 16.55
N LYS A 16 -16.74 -10.38 16.55
CA LYS A 16 -17.14 -9.41 15.51
C LYS A 16 -16.32 -9.48 14.22
N GLY A 17 -15.34 -10.39 14.13
CA GLY A 17 -14.57 -10.62 12.91
C GLY A 17 -13.16 -10.05 12.91
N SER A 18 -12.66 -9.46 14.02
CA SER A 18 -11.24 -9.07 14.09
C SER A 18 -10.33 -10.28 13.94
N PRO A 19 -9.44 -10.31 12.94
CA PRO A 19 -8.58 -11.46 12.72
C PRO A 19 -7.25 -11.39 13.46
N LEU A 20 -6.79 -10.19 13.87
CA LEU A 20 -5.50 -10.01 14.52
C LEU A 20 -5.58 -10.26 16.02
N LEU A 21 -4.69 -11.07 16.53
CA LEU A 21 -4.48 -11.33 17.94
C LEU A 21 -3.23 -10.58 18.43
N ASN A 22 -3.37 -9.78 19.51
CA ASN A 22 -2.25 -9.04 20.07
C ASN A 22 -1.82 -9.65 21.41
N ARG A 23 -0.56 -9.43 21.79
CA ARG A 23 -0.02 -9.91 23.06
C ARG A 23 -0.79 -9.38 24.27
N GLU A 24 -1.25 -8.13 24.23
CA GLU A 24 -2.01 -7.48 25.30
C GLU A 24 -3.44 -8.05 25.47
N ASP A 25 -3.94 -8.74 24.45
CA ASP A 25 -5.27 -9.36 24.43
C ASP A 25 -5.34 -10.68 25.20
N LEU A 26 -4.20 -11.25 25.55
CA LEU A 26 -4.09 -12.55 26.21
C LEU A 26 -4.50 -12.45 27.68
N ALA A 27 -5.35 -13.39 28.12
CA ALA A 27 -5.67 -13.59 29.55
C ALA A 27 -4.61 -14.44 30.27
N ARG A 28 -3.81 -15.21 29.51
CA ARG A 28 -2.72 -16.05 30.00
C ARG A 28 -1.50 -15.93 29.08
N PRO A 29 -0.28 -16.21 29.54
CA PRO A 29 0.89 -16.27 28.69
C PRO A 29 0.68 -17.22 27.50
N LEU A 30 1.24 -16.83 26.34
CA LEU A 30 1.23 -17.67 25.14
C LEU A 30 2.09 -18.91 25.36
N ASP A 31 1.49 -20.09 25.25
CA ASP A 31 2.16 -21.39 25.26
C ASP A 31 1.99 -22.06 23.89
N ALA A 32 2.53 -21.39 22.84
CA ALA A 32 2.55 -21.93 21.49
C ALA A 32 3.72 -21.32 20.72
N GLU A 33 4.28 -22.09 19.81
CA GLU A 33 5.40 -21.68 18.97
C GLU A 33 4.91 -21.00 17.70
N GLU A 34 5.79 -20.25 17.06
CA GLU A 34 5.51 -19.60 15.81
C GLU A 34 5.21 -20.63 14.71
N GLY A 35 4.13 -20.44 13.95
CA GLY A 35 3.62 -21.39 12.95
C GLY A 35 2.57 -22.36 13.47
N GLU A 36 2.48 -22.59 14.79
CA GLU A 36 1.48 -23.51 15.33
C GLU A 36 0.03 -23.03 15.11
N CYS A 37 -0.84 -23.95 14.66
CA CYS A 37 -2.28 -23.72 14.66
C CYS A 37 -2.84 -23.89 16.08
N VAL A 38 -3.65 -22.95 16.51
CA VAL A 38 -4.20 -22.86 17.88
C VAL A 38 -5.68 -22.62 17.90
N ARG A 39 -6.31 -23.08 18.94
CA ARG A 39 -7.73 -22.84 19.24
C ARG A 39 -7.86 -21.58 20.08
N VAL A 40 -8.61 -20.61 19.64
CA VAL A 40 -8.83 -19.34 20.36
C VAL A 40 -10.12 -19.43 21.16
N CYS A 41 -10.04 -19.18 22.46
CA CYS A 41 -11.16 -19.28 23.39
C CYS A 41 -11.29 -18.01 24.23
N ASP A 42 -12.47 -17.78 24.80
CA ASP A 42 -12.68 -16.77 25.86
C ASP A 42 -12.27 -17.30 27.25
N GLU A 43 -12.37 -16.45 28.27
CA GLU A 43 -12.02 -16.80 29.65
C GLU A 43 -12.85 -17.94 30.22
N LYS A 44 -14.03 -18.23 29.66
CA LYS A 44 -14.89 -19.38 30.01
C LYS A 44 -14.56 -20.62 29.18
N LYS A 45 -13.48 -20.61 28.41
CA LYS A 45 -13.07 -21.67 27.46
C LYS A 45 -14.08 -21.96 26.34
N ILE A 46 -14.94 -20.98 26.03
CA ILE A 46 -15.84 -21.10 24.88
C ILE A 46 -15.03 -20.81 23.62
N PHE A 47 -15.14 -21.69 22.63
CA PHE A 47 -14.47 -21.54 21.33
C PHE A 47 -14.91 -20.26 20.61
N LEU A 48 -13.95 -19.57 20.01
CA LEU A 48 -14.17 -18.34 19.23
C LEU A 48 -13.73 -18.48 17.76
N ALA A 49 -12.55 -19.08 17.56
CA ALA A 49 -11.93 -19.16 16.24
C ALA A 49 -10.73 -20.11 16.25
N MET A 50 -10.29 -20.50 15.05
CA MET A 50 -8.98 -21.06 14.79
C MET A 50 -8.03 -19.97 14.34
N ALA A 51 -6.79 -20.01 14.83
CA ALA A 51 -5.74 -19.08 14.47
C ALA A 51 -4.41 -19.82 14.27
N TYR A 52 -3.45 -19.16 13.64
CA TYR A 52 -2.06 -19.59 13.68
C TYR A 52 -1.22 -18.53 14.39
N VAL A 53 -0.14 -18.98 15.05
CA VAL A 53 0.81 -18.10 15.74
C VAL A 53 1.80 -17.51 14.71
N GLY A 54 1.92 -16.20 14.67
CA GLY A 54 2.86 -15.48 13.83
C GLY A 54 3.16 -14.11 14.42
N PHE A 55 4.42 -13.83 14.68
CA PHE A 55 4.80 -12.59 15.32
C PHE A 55 5.03 -11.46 14.31
N GLN A 56 4.31 -10.36 14.50
CA GLN A 56 4.47 -9.13 13.73
C GLN A 56 4.19 -7.93 14.64
N HIS A 57 5.19 -7.11 14.93
CA HIS A 57 5.09 -5.99 15.86
C HIS A 57 4.47 -6.39 17.22
N LYS A 58 3.23 -5.94 17.51
CA LYS A 58 2.46 -6.33 18.71
C LYS A 58 1.59 -7.56 18.49
N GLY A 59 1.36 -7.93 17.24
CA GLY A 59 0.59 -9.11 16.85
C GLY A 59 1.30 -10.40 17.21
N ILE A 60 0.53 -11.42 17.59
CA ILE A 60 1.01 -12.75 17.94
C ILE A 60 0.40 -13.85 17.08
N GLY A 61 -0.54 -13.51 16.20
CA GLY A 61 -1.18 -14.46 15.31
C GLY A 61 -2.41 -13.90 14.60
N TRP A 62 -2.93 -14.68 13.67
CA TRP A 62 -4.11 -14.34 12.88
C TRP A 62 -5.15 -15.45 12.93
N VAL A 63 -6.38 -15.04 13.17
CA VAL A 63 -7.55 -15.89 12.98
C VAL A 63 -7.74 -16.16 11.49
N TYR A 64 -7.93 -17.44 11.12
CA TYR A 64 -8.20 -17.84 9.75
C TYR A 64 -9.55 -18.56 9.58
N SER A 65 -10.16 -19.06 10.67
CA SER A 65 -11.45 -19.74 10.59
C SER A 65 -12.29 -19.57 11.85
N LYS A 66 -13.62 -19.62 11.67
CA LYS A 66 -14.61 -19.67 12.74
C LYS A 66 -15.12 -21.12 13.01
N LYS A 67 -14.62 -22.08 12.27
CA LYS A 67 -15.00 -23.49 12.42
C LYS A 67 -14.01 -24.20 13.32
N ASP A 68 -14.52 -24.79 14.41
CA ASP A 68 -13.69 -25.51 15.37
C ASP A 68 -12.99 -26.71 14.74
N GLY A 69 -11.70 -26.87 15.03
CA GLY A 69 -10.87 -27.96 14.49
C GLY A 69 -10.44 -27.79 13.01
N GLU A 70 -10.82 -26.71 12.35
CA GLU A 70 -10.33 -26.46 10.98
C GLU A 70 -8.82 -26.18 10.98
N THR A 71 -8.10 -26.77 10.04
CA THR A 71 -6.64 -26.64 9.90
C THR A 71 -6.26 -26.06 8.54
N LEU A 72 -5.04 -25.55 8.42
CA LEU A 72 -4.50 -24.99 7.16
C LEU A 72 -4.10 -26.14 6.20
N THR A 73 -5.10 -26.90 5.75
CA THR A 73 -4.90 -27.99 4.78
C THR A 73 -4.66 -27.45 3.38
N PRO A 74 -4.07 -28.26 2.45
CA PRO A 74 -3.98 -27.88 1.02
C PRO A 74 -5.30 -27.38 0.45
N GLN A 75 -6.40 -28.10 0.69
CA GLN A 75 -7.73 -27.74 0.20
C GLN A 75 -8.22 -26.39 0.76
N PHE A 76 -7.97 -26.13 2.04
CA PHE A 76 -8.32 -24.86 2.67
C PHE A 76 -7.55 -23.70 2.00
N ILE A 77 -6.22 -23.82 1.87
CA ILE A 77 -5.37 -22.79 1.28
C ILE A 77 -5.73 -22.54 -0.19
N ARG A 78 -5.93 -23.60 -0.98
CA ARG A 78 -6.40 -23.50 -2.37
C ARG A 78 -7.73 -22.76 -2.45
N GLY A 79 -8.66 -23.13 -1.59
CA GLY A 79 -10.01 -22.53 -1.57
C GLY A 79 -10.00 -21.02 -1.27
N ILE A 80 -9.12 -20.52 -0.39
CA ILE A 80 -9.01 -19.07 -0.14
C ILE A 80 -8.41 -18.34 -1.35
N PHE A 81 -7.40 -18.91 -2.03
CA PHE A 81 -6.83 -18.32 -3.25
C PHE A 81 -7.82 -18.29 -4.40
N GLN A 82 -8.60 -19.35 -4.62
CA GLN A 82 -9.66 -19.38 -5.62
C GLN A 82 -10.71 -18.28 -5.36
N LYS A 83 -11.13 -18.10 -4.10
CA LYS A 83 -12.06 -17.03 -3.72
C LYS A 83 -11.46 -15.64 -3.94
N ALA A 84 -10.18 -15.46 -3.64
CA ALA A 84 -9.48 -14.21 -3.87
C ALA A 84 -9.38 -13.88 -5.36
N ALA A 85 -9.01 -14.84 -6.21
CA ALA A 85 -8.98 -14.69 -7.66
C ALA A 85 -10.39 -14.39 -8.23
N GLN A 86 -11.43 -15.05 -7.74
CA GLN A 86 -12.81 -14.77 -8.15
C GLN A 86 -13.23 -13.33 -7.85
N LYS A 87 -12.85 -12.78 -6.69
CA LYS A 87 -13.11 -11.36 -6.36
C LYS A 87 -12.42 -10.38 -7.32
N ARG A 88 -11.31 -10.78 -7.94
CA ARG A 88 -10.53 -9.98 -8.91
C ARG A 88 -10.74 -10.42 -10.35
N SER A 89 -11.78 -11.19 -10.64
CA SER A 89 -12.02 -11.72 -11.99
C SER A 89 -12.12 -10.62 -13.04
N SER A 90 -12.71 -9.46 -12.72
CA SER A 90 -12.75 -8.31 -13.62
C SER A 90 -11.36 -7.77 -13.96
N LEU A 91 -10.46 -7.67 -12.98
CA LEU A 91 -9.07 -7.22 -13.19
C LEU A 91 -8.25 -8.28 -13.92
N MET A 92 -8.49 -9.56 -13.67
CA MET A 92 -7.80 -10.66 -14.37
C MET A 92 -8.20 -10.78 -15.85
N MET A 93 -9.36 -10.23 -16.25
CA MET A 93 -9.86 -10.19 -17.62
C MET A 93 -9.65 -8.84 -18.30
N ASP A 94 -9.06 -7.87 -17.64
CA ASP A 94 -8.84 -6.54 -18.15
C ASP A 94 -7.40 -6.38 -18.66
N ASP A 95 -7.25 -6.37 -19.98
CA ASP A 95 -5.94 -6.19 -20.63
C ASP A 95 -5.35 -4.78 -20.41
N SER A 96 -6.16 -3.81 -19.98
CA SER A 96 -5.69 -2.46 -19.69
C SER A 96 -5.10 -2.31 -18.28
N THR A 97 -5.32 -3.30 -17.38
CA THR A 97 -4.83 -3.32 -16.01
C THR A 97 -4.19 -4.67 -15.71
N THR A 98 -2.89 -4.78 -15.88
CA THR A 98 -2.15 -6.03 -15.72
C THR A 98 -1.41 -6.14 -14.39
N SER A 99 -1.61 -5.17 -13.45
CA SER A 99 -1.05 -5.22 -12.11
C SER A 99 -2.06 -4.83 -11.03
N PHE A 100 -2.21 -5.69 -10.01
CA PHE A 100 -3.18 -5.52 -8.93
C PHE A 100 -2.85 -6.42 -7.73
N ARG A 101 -3.48 -6.15 -6.57
CA ARG A 101 -3.42 -7.01 -5.39
C ARG A 101 -4.27 -8.27 -5.59
N LEU A 102 -3.63 -9.42 -5.77
CA LEU A 102 -4.31 -10.72 -5.95
C LEU A 102 -4.83 -11.28 -4.63
N PHE A 103 -4.07 -11.11 -3.53
CA PHE A 103 -4.45 -11.59 -2.20
C PHE A 103 -4.01 -10.59 -1.13
N ASN A 104 -4.94 -10.13 -0.29
CA ASN A 104 -4.71 -9.08 0.69
C ASN A 104 -4.85 -9.59 2.14
N GLY A 105 -4.04 -10.57 2.50
CA GLY A 105 -3.89 -11.03 3.87
C GLY A 105 -5.21 -11.41 4.55
N GLU A 106 -5.43 -10.87 5.73
CA GLU A 106 -6.64 -11.09 6.54
C GLU A 106 -7.92 -10.62 5.86
N GLY A 107 -7.86 -9.68 4.93
CA GLY A 107 -9.01 -9.25 4.11
C GLY A 107 -9.52 -10.33 3.18
N ASP A 108 -8.66 -11.28 2.81
CA ASP A 108 -8.98 -12.48 2.04
C ASP A 108 -8.97 -13.77 2.87
N GLY A 109 -8.76 -13.66 4.20
CA GLY A 109 -8.96 -14.75 5.15
C GLY A 109 -7.70 -15.44 5.67
N LEU A 110 -6.50 -14.98 5.30
CA LEU A 110 -5.24 -15.48 5.87
C LEU A 110 -4.24 -14.33 6.04
N GLY A 111 -4.14 -13.77 7.24
CA GLY A 111 -3.21 -12.69 7.55
C GLY A 111 -1.74 -13.11 7.51
N GLY A 112 -0.86 -12.12 7.50
CA GLY A 112 0.59 -12.35 7.48
C GLY A 112 1.21 -12.61 6.11
N ILE A 113 0.41 -12.59 5.04
CA ILE A 113 0.84 -12.78 3.65
C ILE A 113 0.06 -11.83 2.73
N THR A 114 0.72 -11.27 1.71
CA THR A 114 0.04 -10.62 0.58
C THR A 114 0.62 -11.14 -0.73
N ILE A 115 -0.19 -11.12 -1.79
CA ILE A 115 0.25 -11.55 -3.12
C ILE A 115 -0.17 -10.47 -4.12
N ASP A 116 0.79 -9.93 -4.84
CA ASP A 116 0.60 -8.96 -5.90
C ASP A 116 0.80 -9.64 -7.27
N TRP A 117 -0.09 -9.32 -8.22
CA TRP A 117 -0.04 -9.78 -9.60
C TRP A 117 0.61 -8.72 -10.49
N TYR A 118 1.50 -9.15 -11.37
CA TYR A 118 2.20 -8.34 -12.35
C TYR A 118 2.27 -9.10 -13.68
N ASP A 119 1.28 -8.95 -14.54
CA ASP A 119 1.23 -9.51 -15.90
C ASP A 119 1.65 -11.00 -16.01
N GLY A 120 1.00 -11.86 -15.21
CA GLY A 120 1.30 -13.30 -15.15
C GLY A 120 2.37 -13.67 -14.10
N PHE A 121 3.09 -12.71 -13.54
CA PHE A 121 4.02 -12.94 -12.44
C PHE A 121 3.40 -12.57 -11.11
N VAL A 122 3.83 -13.22 -10.04
CA VAL A 122 3.36 -12.88 -8.68
C VAL A 122 4.52 -12.58 -7.74
N VAL A 123 4.27 -11.64 -6.84
CA VAL A 123 5.17 -11.32 -5.73
C VAL A 123 4.46 -11.66 -4.43
N VAL A 124 4.98 -12.64 -3.71
CA VAL A 124 4.48 -13.06 -2.40
C VAL A 124 5.26 -12.32 -1.33
N SER A 125 4.58 -11.52 -0.51
CA SER A 125 5.19 -10.82 0.62
C SER A 125 4.85 -11.53 1.93
N TRP A 126 5.86 -11.88 2.71
CA TRP A 126 5.75 -12.60 3.98
C TRP A 126 5.97 -11.66 5.14
N TYR A 127 5.04 -11.62 6.10
CA TYR A 127 5.08 -10.68 7.22
C TYR A 127 5.35 -11.34 8.58
N SER A 128 5.46 -12.67 8.64
CA SER A 128 5.92 -13.39 9.84
C SER A 128 6.62 -14.69 9.47
N ALA A 129 7.51 -15.15 10.35
CA ALA A 129 8.14 -16.46 10.20
C ALA A 129 7.12 -17.61 10.30
N GLY A 130 6.03 -17.40 11.07
CA GLY A 130 5.00 -18.42 11.23
C GLY A 130 4.31 -18.82 9.94
N ILE A 131 3.89 -17.83 9.10
CA ILE A 131 3.29 -18.15 7.79
C ILE A 131 4.36 -18.62 6.78
N TYR A 132 5.60 -18.12 6.90
CA TYR A 132 6.70 -18.52 6.04
C TYR A 132 7.06 -20.01 6.17
N GLN A 133 6.84 -20.64 7.34
CA GLN A 133 7.00 -22.08 7.50
C GLN A 133 6.08 -22.91 6.58
N LEU A 134 4.98 -22.32 6.12
CA LEU A 134 4.06 -22.95 5.17
C LEU A 134 4.35 -22.58 3.71
N LYS A 135 5.52 -21.98 3.43
CA LYS A 135 5.87 -21.44 2.10
C LYS A 135 5.64 -22.44 0.98
N GLU A 136 6.22 -23.63 1.08
CA GLU A 136 6.13 -24.63 0.00
C GLU A 136 4.67 -25.02 -0.28
N LEU A 137 3.91 -25.27 0.78
CA LEU A 137 2.47 -25.59 0.67
C LEU A 137 1.67 -24.43 0.05
N ILE A 138 1.94 -23.20 0.49
CA ILE A 138 1.25 -21.99 0.00
C ILE A 138 1.55 -21.77 -1.48
N ILE A 139 2.82 -21.89 -1.91
CA ILE A 139 3.22 -21.71 -3.30
C ILE A 139 2.61 -22.80 -4.19
N GLU A 140 2.61 -24.05 -3.75
CA GLU A 140 1.99 -25.15 -4.48
C GLU A 140 0.48 -24.90 -4.67
N GLN A 141 -0.23 -24.59 -3.58
CA GLN A 141 -1.67 -24.36 -3.64
C GLN A 141 -2.05 -23.08 -4.38
N LEU A 142 -1.19 -22.06 -4.40
CA LEU A 142 -1.36 -20.88 -5.21
C LEU A 142 -1.30 -21.20 -6.71
N GLN A 143 -0.32 -22.01 -7.15
CA GLN A 143 -0.20 -22.45 -8.55
C GLN A 143 -1.37 -23.33 -8.98
N GLU A 144 -1.85 -24.23 -8.10
CA GLU A 144 -3.04 -25.05 -8.39
C GLU A 144 -4.33 -24.21 -8.45
N ALA A 145 -4.43 -23.16 -7.64
CA ALA A 145 -5.59 -22.27 -7.65
C ALA A 145 -5.61 -21.35 -8.88
N ILE A 146 -4.44 -20.96 -9.38
CA ILE A 146 -4.24 -19.96 -10.45
C ILE A 146 -3.20 -20.51 -11.43
N PRO A 147 -3.62 -21.35 -12.41
CA PRO A 147 -2.69 -22.05 -13.31
C PRO A 147 -1.86 -21.15 -14.23
N ASN A 148 -2.28 -19.90 -14.46
CA ASN A 148 -1.63 -18.99 -15.40
C ASN A 148 -0.46 -18.19 -14.78
N ILE A 149 0.01 -18.56 -13.59
CA ILE A 149 1.20 -17.94 -12.99
C ILE A 149 2.44 -18.39 -13.76
N LEU A 150 3.13 -17.43 -14.38
CA LEU A 150 4.37 -17.64 -15.14
C LEU A 150 5.59 -17.78 -14.23
N GLY A 151 5.67 -16.92 -13.21
CA GLY A 151 6.78 -16.92 -12.28
C GLY A 151 6.41 -16.33 -10.92
N ILE A 152 7.14 -16.76 -9.90
CA ILE A 152 6.90 -16.42 -8.50
C ILE A 152 8.16 -15.79 -7.91
N TYR A 153 7.99 -14.63 -7.31
CA TYR A 153 8.97 -13.91 -6.52
C TYR A 153 8.48 -13.78 -5.08
N GLU A 154 9.40 -13.59 -4.16
CA GLU A 154 9.04 -13.36 -2.75
C GLU A 154 9.75 -12.16 -2.16
N LYS A 155 9.13 -11.59 -1.12
CA LYS A 155 9.69 -10.51 -0.31
C LYS A 155 9.54 -10.82 1.17
N ILE A 156 10.67 -10.77 1.89
CA ILE A 156 10.72 -11.03 3.32
C ILE A 156 10.54 -9.71 4.07
N ARG A 157 9.38 -9.53 4.71
CA ARG A 157 9.00 -8.29 5.41
C ARG A 157 8.94 -8.44 6.93
N TYR A 158 9.59 -9.46 7.46
CA TYR A 158 9.74 -9.67 8.90
C TYR A 158 11.21 -9.80 9.28
N ALA A 159 11.54 -9.55 10.54
CA ALA A 159 12.88 -9.76 11.05
C ALA A 159 13.14 -11.26 11.18
N SER A 160 13.87 -11.82 10.23
CA SER A 160 14.27 -13.23 10.26
C SER A 160 15.53 -13.42 11.12
N LYS A 161 15.56 -14.52 11.88
CA LYS A 161 16.80 -14.99 12.54
C LYS A 161 17.77 -15.61 11.53
N GLU A 162 17.26 -16.11 10.43
CA GLU A 162 18.03 -16.60 9.30
C GLU A 162 18.38 -15.42 8.37
N LYS A 163 19.55 -15.49 7.72
CA LYS A 163 19.96 -14.48 6.73
C LYS A 163 19.22 -14.71 5.40
N LEU A 164 17.90 -14.48 5.39
CA LEU A 164 17.12 -14.52 4.17
C LEU A 164 17.32 -13.23 3.36
N PRO A 165 17.38 -13.30 2.01
CA PRO A 165 17.40 -12.12 1.18
C PRO A 165 16.08 -11.35 1.30
N GLU A 166 16.13 -10.01 1.18
CA GLU A 166 14.91 -9.19 1.21
C GLU A 166 13.95 -9.53 0.06
N SER A 167 14.49 -9.96 -1.06
CA SER A 167 13.79 -10.32 -2.28
C SER A 167 14.51 -11.45 -3.01
N GLN A 168 13.77 -12.34 -3.65
CA GLN A 168 14.33 -13.34 -4.55
C GLN A 168 13.30 -13.96 -5.49
N PHE A 169 13.78 -14.45 -6.63
CA PHE A 169 13.03 -15.35 -7.49
C PHE A 169 12.88 -16.72 -6.84
N VAL A 170 11.66 -17.29 -6.90
CA VAL A 170 11.34 -18.58 -6.24
C VAL A 170 11.16 -19.71 -7.26
N LYS A 171 10.31 -19.50 -8.29
CA LYS A 171 9.92 -20.58 -9.19
C LYS A 171 9.32 -20.07 -10.51
N GLY A 172 9.40 -20.89 -11.55
CA GLY A 172 8.80 -20.60 -12.87
C GLY A 172 9.77 -19.95 -13.83
N VAL A 173 9.27 -19.00 -14.63
CA VAL A 173 10.06 -18.20 -15.58
C VAL A 173 10.43 -16.88 -14.90
N LYS A 174 11.64 -16.36 -15.15
CA LYS A 174 12.02 -15.02 -14.71
C LYS A 174 11.37 -13.97 -15.61
N ALA A 175 10.83 -12.92 -15.00
CA ALA A 175 10.35 -11.76 -15.72
C ALA A 175 11.48 -10.99 -16.40
N SER A 176 11.15 -10.21 -17.42
CA SER A 176 12.07 -9.19 -17.97
C SER A 176 12.36 -8.12 -16.91
N GLU A 177 13.50 -7.45 -17.02
CA GLU A 177 13.86 -6.30 -16.19
C GLU A 177 14.17 -5.08 -17.06
N PRO A 178 13.30 -4.07 -17.02
CA PRO A 178 12.03 -4.00 -16.29
C PRO A 178 10.94 -4.92 -16.86
N LEU A 179 10.02 -5.34 -16.01
CA LEU A 179 8.72 -5.88 -16.41
C LEU A 179 7.76 -4.70 -16.61
N ILE A 180 7.19 -4.58 -17.81
CA ILE A 180 6.22 -3.52 -18.11
C ILE A 180 4.81 -4.02 -17.80
N VAL A 181 4.14 -3.32 -16.86
CA VAL A 181 2.75 -3.57 -16.49
C VAL A 181 1.88 -2.38 -16.87
N GLN A 182 0.58 -2.54 -16.80
CA GLN A 182 -0.38 -1.47 -17.10
C GLN A 182 -1.35 -1.24 -15.94
N GLU A 183 -1.77 0.00 -15.77
CA GLU A 183 -2.92 0.42 -14.98
C GLU A 183 -3.78 1.35 -15.82
N GLU A 184 -5.00 0.91 -16.18
CA GLU A 184 -5.92 1.67 -17.03
C GLU A 184 -5.25 2.19 -18.32
N GLY A 185 -4.40 1.35 -18.94
CA GLY A 185 -3.67 1.66 -20.17
C GLY A 185 -2.39 2.47 -20.02
N VAL A 186 -2.07 2.97 -18.84
CA VAL A 186 -0.78 3.62 -18.55
C VAL A 186 0.25 2.56 -18.23
N ARG A 187 1.42 2.61 -18.89
CA ARG A 187 2.50 1.64 -18.71
C ARG A 187 3.42 2.04 -17.56
N TYR A 188 3.88 1.04 -16.79
CA TYR A 188 4.82 1.23 -15.70
C TYR A 188 5.93 0.18 -15.73
N ALA A 189 7.17 0.63 -15.64
CA ALA A 189 8.33 -0.24 -15.47
C ALA A 189 8.39 -0.73 -14.01
N THR A 190 8.41 -2.04 -13.81
CA THR A 190 8.45 -2.68 -12.49
C THR A 190 9.62 -3.65 -12.39
N TYR A 191 10.08 -3.89 -11.15
CA TYR A 191 11.24 -4.69 -10.80
C TYR A 191 10.90 -5.66 -9.69
N LEU A 192 10.63 -6.90 -10.03
CA LEU A 192 10.08 -7.86 -9.08
C LEU A 192 11.10 -8.35 -8.06
N ASP A 193 12.40 -8.29 -8.39
CA ASP A 193 13.50 -8.77 -7.54
C ASP A 193 14.45 -7.65 -7.03
N GLU A 194 14.07 -6.39 -7.14
CA GLU A 194 14.88 -5.26 -6.70
C GLU A 194 14.47 -4.80 -5.28
N GLY A 195 14.94 -5.51 -4.24
CA GLY A 195 14.64 -5.19 -2.83
C GLY A 195 13.15 -5.34 -2.49
N LEU A 196 12.67 -4.61 -1.48
CA LEU A 196 11.29 -4.74 -0.97
C LEU A 196 10.22 -4.09 -1.84
N MET A 197 10.59 -3.16 -2.73
CA MET A 197 9.65 -2.40 -3.56
C MET A 197 9.74 -2.86 -5.01
N THR A 198 8.64 -2.71 -5.75
CA THR A 198 8.54 -3.17 -7.15
C THR A 198 8.55 -2.06 -8.19
N GLY A 199 8.63 -0.80 -7.77
CA GLY A 199 8.60 0.36 -8.67
C GLY A 199 7.25 1.08 -8.71
N ILE A 200 6.16 0.45 -8.29
CA ILE A 200 4.83 1.07 -8.22
C ILE A 200 4.08 0.64 -6.95
N PHE A 201 3.22 1.52 -6.43
CA PHE A 201 2.30 1.22 -5.34
C PHE A 201 0.90 0.98 -5.91
N LEU A 202 0.45 -0.28 -5.92
CA LEU A 202 -0.82 -0.71 -6.54
C LEU A 202 -2.06 -0.15 -5.84
N ASP A 203 -1.95 0.16 -4.56
CA ASP A 203 -3.02 0.74 -3.74
C ASP A 203 -3.41 2.17 -4.14
N GLN A 204 -2.55 2.87 -4.88
CA GLN A 204 -2.79 4.23 -5.40
C GLN A 204 -3.35 4.24 -6.84
N ARG A 205 -3.69 3.11 -7.45
CA ARG A 205 -4.19 3.02 -8.84
C ARG A 205 -5.35 3.97 -9.10
N GLU A 206 -6.42 3.87 -8.32
CA GLU A 206 -7.61 4.71 -8.51
C GLU A 206 -7.34 6.21 -8.31
N VAL A 207 -6.33 6.56 -7.50
CA VAL A 207 -5.92 7.96 -7.32
C VAL A 207 -5.17 8.47 -8.55
N ARG A 208 -4.29 7.64 -9.13
CA ARG A 208 -3.59 7.97 -10.38
C ARG A 208 -4.55 8.10 -11.55
N THR A 209 -5.54 7.21 -11.65
CA THR A 209 -6.59 7.28 -12.68
C THR A 209 -7.39 8.58 -12.56
N LEU A 210 -7.84 8.92 -11.36
CA LEU A 210 -8.60 10.17 -11.13
C LEU A 210 -7.75 11.42 -11.40
N LEU A 211 -6.46 11.42 -11.02
CA LEU A 211 -5.53 12.49 -11.36
C LEU A 211 -5.39 12.64 -12.88
N ARG A 212 -5.18 11.54 -13.61
CA ARG A 212 -5.06 11.52 -15.07
C ARG A 212 -6.29 12.11 -15.74
N ASP A 213 -7.46 11.61 -15.38
CA ASP A 213 -8.69 11.87 -16.13
C ASP A 213 -9.29 13.25 -15.83
N ASP A 214 -9.24 13.71 -14.57
CA ASP A 214 -9.98 14.91 -14.15
C ASP A 214 -9.08 16.08 -13.74
N TYR A 215 -7.81 15.84 -13.41
CA TYR A 215 -6.97 16.86 -12.77
C TYR A 215 -5.66 17.16 -13.50
N SER A 216 -5.47 16.67 -14.74
CA SER A 216 -4.19 16.80 -15.44
C SER A 216 -4.24 17.62 -16.72
N ALA A 217 -5.31 17.54 -17.52
CA ALA A 217 -5.37 18.14 -18.83
C ALA A 217 -5.12 19.67 -18.81
N GLY A 218 -4.08 20.11 -19.52
CA GLY A 218 -3.68 21.52 -19.62
C GLY A 218 -3.07 22.11 -18.34
N LYS A 219 -2.69 21.29 -17.35
CA LYS A 219 -2.22 21.73 -16.03
C LYS A 219 -0.74 21.49 -15.81
N THR A 220 -0.16 22.25 -14.90
CA THR A 220 1.18 22.03 -14.34
C THR A 220 1.06 21.24 -13.04
N ILE A 221 1.82 20.16 -12.93
CA ILE A 221 1.71 19.19 -11.82
C ILE A 221 2.99 19.18 -10.99
N LEU A 222 2.87 19.25 -9.66
CA LEU A 222 3.95 19.00 -8.72
C LEU A 222 3.68 17.68 -7.98
N ASN A 223 4.60 16.73 -8.10
CA ASN A 223 4.55 15.44 -7.43
C ASN A 223 5.68 15.36 -6.38
N LEU A 224 5.32 15.41 -5.10
CA LEU A 224 6.24 15.40 -3.97
C LEU A 224 6.30 14.00 -3.32
N PHE A 225 7.52 13.58 -2.94
CA PHE A 225 7.84 12.20 -2.56
C PHE A 225 7.54 11.24 -3.73
N SER A 226 8.00 11.62 -4.91
CA SER A 226 7.56 11.05 -6.18
C SER A 226 8.00 9.61 -6.42
N TYR A 227 8.95 9.09 -5.66
CA TYR A 227 9.52 7.75 -5.79
C TYR A 227 10.02 7.49 -7.23
N THR A 228 9.31 6.70 -8.03
CA THR A 228 9.60 6.44 -9.45
C THR A 228 8.82 7.34 -10.41
N GLY A 229 8.06 8.30 -9.91
CA GLY A 229 7.29 9.23 -10.74
C GLY A 229 5.95 8.73 -11.25
N ALA A 230 5.38 7.65 -10.72
CA ALA A 230 4.14 7.06 -11.22
C ALA A 230 2.96 8.06 -11.33
N PHE A 231 2.79 8.96 -10.34
CA PHE A 231 1.79 10.03 -10.43
C PHE A 231 2.10 11.03 -11.54
N SER A 232 3.39 11.37 -11.75
CA SER A 232 3.80 12.29 -12.81
C SER A 232 3.52 11.72 -14.19
N VAL A 233 3.79 10.42 -14.38
CA VAL A 233 3.49 9.71 -15.62
C VAL A 233 1.99 9.66 -15.88
N ALA A 234 1.18 9.28 -14.88
CA ALA A 234 -0.28 9.30 -15.00
C ALA A 234 -0.78 10.70 -15.41
N ALA A 235 -0.27 11.75 -14.77
CA ALA A 235 -0.63 13.13 -15.11
C ALA A 235 -0.22 13.53 -16.53
N ALA A 236 0.98 13.17 -16.97
CA ALA A 236 1.46 13.44 -18.34
C ALA A 236 0.59 12.72 -19.38
N MET A 237 0.22 11.45 -19.13
CA MET A 237 -0.70 10.69 -19.96
C MET A 237 -2.13 11.31 -19.98
N GLY A 238 -2.51 12.03 -18.92
CA GLY A 238 -3.74 12.82 -18.85
C GLY A 238 -3.65 14.21 -19.51
N GLY A 239 -2.56 14.52 -20.22
CA GLY A 239 -2.40 15.79 -20.93
C GLY A 239 -1.90 16.94 -20.06
N ALA A 240 -1.18 16.66 -18.96
CA ALA A 240 -0.50 17.71 -18.21
C ALA A 240 0.53 18.44 -19.08
N VAL A 241 0.57 19.77 -19.00
CA VAL A 241 1.52 20.61 -19.77
C VAL A 241 2.95 20.34 -19.32
N GLN A 242 3.16 20.20 -18.02
CA GLN A 242 4.45 19.87 -17.43
C GLN A 242 4.25 19.22 -16.08
N THR A 243 5.05 18.19 -15.81
CA THR A 243 5.15 17.59 -14.47
C THR A 243 6.48 17.94 -13.82
N THR A 244 6.48 18.06 -12.49
CA THR A 244 7.67 18.25 -11.67
C THR A 244 7.67 17.16 -10.60
N SER A 245 8.61 16.23 -10.69
CA SER A 245 8.82 15.14 -9.72
C SER A 245 9.92 15.51 -8.74
N VAL A 246 9.69 15.32 -7.45
CA VAL A 246 10.67 15.61 -6.40
C VAL A 246 10.79 14.41 -5.46
N ASP A 247 11.99 13.83 -5.37
CA ASP A 247 12.33 12.77 -4.44
C ASP A 247 13.79 12.89 -4.00
N VAL A 248 14.10 12.39 -2.80
CA VAL A 248 15.47 12.48 -2.23
C VAL A 248 16.39 11.37 -2.72
N ALA A 249 15.84 10.26 -3.21
CA ALA A 249 16.60 9.09 -3.62
C ALA A 249 17.32 9.31 -4.97
N ASN A 250 18.63 9.09 -5.05
CA ASN A 250 19.39 9.25 -6.29
C ASN A 250 18.82 8.43 -7.45
N ARG A 251 18.35 7.22 -7.18
CA ARG A 251 17.74 6.34 -8.18
C ARG A 251 16.43 6.88 -8.77
N SER A 252 15.78 7.84 -8.12
CA SER A 252 14.51 8.38 -8.61
C SER A 252 14.62 9.08 -9.95
N LEU A 253 15.79 9.67 -10.28
CA LEU A 253 16.00 10.34 -11.56
C LEU A 253 15.88 9.38 -12.75
N GLU A 254 16.64 8.30 -12.72
CA GLU A 254 16.66 7.31 -13.82
C GLU A 254 15.33 6.55 -13.89
N LYS A 255 14.82 6.10 -12.74
CA LYS A 255 13.54 5.39 -12.67
C LYS A 255 12.37 6.27 -13.16
N THR A 256 12.35 7.56 -12.83
CA THR A 256 11.29 8.47 -13.31
C THR A 256 11.40 8.72 -14.81
N ARG A 257 12.61 8.86 -15.36
CA ARG A 257 12.81 8.95 -16.81
C ARG A 257 12.30 7.73 -17.54
N GLU A 258 12.69 6.56 -17.06
CA GLU A 258 12.23 5.28 -17.63
C GLU A 258 10.70 5.15 -17.61
N GLN A 259 10.04 5.60 -16.54
CA GLN A 259 8.56 5.60 -16.49
C GLN A 259 7.94 6.49 -17.58
N PHE A 260 8.52 7.63 -17.92
CA PHE A 260 8.07 8.45 -19.06
C PHE A 260 8.35 7.76 -20.39
N GLU A 261 9.55 7.22 -20.57
CA GLU A 261 10.01 6.59 -21.82
C GLU A 261 9.15 5.39 -22.22
N VAL A 262 8.74 4.54 -21.28
CA VAL A 262 7.87 3.37 -21.58
C VAL A 262 6.47 3.77 -22.05
N ASN A 263 6.08 5.04 -21.86
CA ASN A 263 4.85 5.63 -22.37
C ASN A 263 5.07 6.52 -23.61
N GLY A 264 6.29 6.57 -24.15
CA GLY A 264 6.61 7.40 -25.32
C GLY A 264 6.65 8.91 -25.02
N ILE A 265 6.79 9.30 -23.74
CA ILE A 265 6.88 10.69 -23.31
C ILE A 265 8.35 11.08 -23.24
N ASP A 266 8.73 12.22 -23.88
CA ASP A 266 10.07 12.76 -23.74
C ASP A 266 10.29 13.28 -22.31
N ALA A 267 11.17 12.61 -21.57
CA ALA A 267 11.49 12.98 -20.21
C ALA A 267 12.20 14.35 -20.11
N SER A 268 12.75 14.89 -21.21
CA SER A 268 13.37 16.22 -21.24
C SER A 268 12.33 17.36 -21.09
N ASP A 269 11.09 17.11 -21.45
CA ASP A 269 9.97 18.05 -21.27
C ASP A 269 9.48 18.10 -19.81
N GLN A 270 9.94 17.15 -18.98
CA GLN A 270 9.54 17.01 -17.59
C GLN A 270 10.63 17.46 -16.62
N LYS A 271 10.27 17.92 -15.46
CA LYS A 271 11.23 18.33 -14.43
C LYS A 271 11.37 17.23 -13.37
N ILE A 272 12.59 16.80 -13.12
CA ILE A 272 12.89 15.78 -12.10
C ILE A 272 13.99 16.33 -11.19
N TYR A 273 13.69 16.46 -9.90
CA TYR A 273 14.60 16.96 -8.89
C TYR A 273 14.94 15.86 -7.87
N VAL A 274 16.21 15.49 -7.81
CA VAL A 274 16.74 14.67 -6.73
C VAL A 274 17.09 15.59 -5.57
N MET A 275 16.12 15.85 -4.69
CA MET A 275 16.22 16.85 -3.63
C MET A 275 15.30 16.48 -2.47
N ASP A 276 15.68 16.89 -1.25
CA ASP A 276 14.77 16.83 -0.10
C ASP A 276 13.52 17.68 -0.39
N VAL A 277 12.34 17.09 -0.18
CA VAL A 277 11.05 17.73 -0.52
C VAL A 277 10.88 19.06 0.22
N PHE A 278 11.30 19.16 1.48
CA PHE A 278 11.17 20.40 2.25
C PHE A 278 12.13 21.50 1.74
N ASP A 279 13.31 21.12 1.25
CA ASP A 279 14.24 22.06 0.62
C ASP A 279 13.68 22.51 -0.74
N TYR A 280 13.05 21.61 -1.50
CA TYR A 280 12.37 21.96 -2.76
C TYR A 280 11.20 22.94 -2.53
N ILE A 281 10.35 22.71 -1.54
CA ILE A 281 9.23 23.60 -1.20
C ILE A 281 9.74 25.02 -0.91
N LYS A 282 10.82 25.16 -0.14
CA LYS A 282 11.46 26.48 0.13
C LYS A 282 12.01 27.11 -1.15
N TYR A 283 12.63 26.30 -2.01
CA TYR A 283 13.13 26.77 -3.31
C TYR A 283 11.98 27.28 -4.18
N ALA A 284 10.91 26.49 -4.31
CA ALA A 284 9.73 26.85 -5.11
C ALA A 284 9.07 28.15 -4.58
N ALA A 285 8.91 28.27 -3.26
CA ALA A 285 8.37 29.47 -2.64
C ALA A 285 9.26 30.71 -2.90
N LYS A 286 10.58 30.60 -2.76
CA LYS A 286 11.53 31.69 -3.06
C LYS A 286 11.48 32.12 -4.52
N LYS A 287 11.18 31.17 -5.42
CA LYS A 287 11.05 31.43 -6.86
C LYS A 287 9.62 31.83 -7.29
N ALA A 288 8.69 31.93 -6.33
CA ALA A 288 7.28 32.20 -6.57
C ALA A 288 6.67 31.23 -7.61
N LEU A 289 7.09 29.96 -7.60
CA LEU A 289 6.53 28.93 -8.47
C LEU A 289 5.13 28.54 -7.98
N THR A 290 4.20 28.33 -8.91
CA THR A 290 2.88 27.83 -8.61
C THR A 290 2.52 26.65 -9.52
N PHE A 291 1.67 25.76 -9.02
CA PHE A 291 1.24 24.55 -9.71
C PHE A 291 -0.28 24.43 -9.67
N ASP A 292 -0.86 23.96 -10.76
CA ASP A 292 -2.32 23.77 -10.85
C ASP A 292 -2.76 22.56 -10.02
N THR A 293 -1.97 21.51 -9.97
CA THR A 293 -2.23 20.34 -9.13
C THR A 293 -0.95 19.94 -8.38
N ILE A 294 -1.06 19.71 -7.07
CA ILE A 294 0.03 19.25 -6.23
C ILE A 294 -0.36 17.90 -5.61
N VAL A 295 0.44 16.87 -5.85
CA VAL A 295 0.33 15.56 -5.21
C VAL A 295 1.31 15.51 -4.04
N LEU A 296 0.80 15.14 -2.87
CA LEU A 296 1.56 14.97 -1.63
C LEU A 296 1.31 13.58 -1.07
N ASP A 297 2.26 12.66 -1.24
CA ASP A 297 2.20 11.27 -0.75
C ASP A 297 3.45 10.91 0.07
N PRO A 298 3.63 11.50 1.27
CA PRO A 298 4.81 11.27 2.08
C PRO A 298 4.79 9.88 2.73
N PRO A 299 5.97 9.29 3.01
CA PRO A 299 6.06 8.11 3.86
C PRO A 299 5.52 8.41 5.26
N SER A 300 4.95 7.40 5.95
CA SER A 300 4.43 7.55 7.32
C SER A 300 5.47 8.11 8.29
N PHE A 301 6.75 7.77 8.05
CA PHE A 301 7.91 8.23 8.79
C PHE A 301 9.11 8.33 7.86
N ALA A 302 9.88 9.41 7.97
CA ALA A 302 11.15 9.60 7.27
C ALA A 302 12.20 10.22 8.20
N ARG A 303 13.43 9.77 8.04
CA ARG A 303 14.59 10.33 8.76
C ARG A 303 15.73 10.61 7.78
N THR A 304 16.15 11.85 7.71
CA THR A 304 17.35 12.27 7.00
C THR A 304 18.42 12.74 8.01
N LYS A 305 19.61 13.06 7.56
CA LYS A 305 20.65 13.66 8.43
C LYS A 305 20.20 15.00 9.03
N LYS A 306 19.28 15.71 8.35
CA LYS A 306 18.85 17.07 8.73
C LYS A 306 17.51 17.11 9.47
N ARG A 307 16.66 16.09 9.31
CA ARG A 307 15.27 16.16 9.77
C ARG A 307 14.68 14.77 10.04
N THR A 308 13.78 14.73 11.01
CA THR A 308 12.85 13.63 11.21
C THR A 308 11.45 14.13 10.87
N PHE A 309 10.71 13.41 10.04
CA PHE A 309 9.33 13.67 9.65
C PHE A 309 8.42 12.53 10.10
N SER A 310 7.26 12.88 10.59
CA SER A 310 6.20 11.92 10.91
C SER A 310 4.86 12.53 10.51
N VAL A 311 4.05 11.79 9.75
CA VAL A 311 2.71 12.23 9.34
C VAL A 311 1.90 12.71 10.55
N ALA A 312 1.88 11.95 11.64
CA ALA A 312 1.09 12.28 12.82
C ALA A 312 1.43 13.64 13.47
N LYS A 313 2.63 14.18 13.24
CA LYS A 313 3.10 15.43 13.87
C LYS A 313 3.23 16.57 12.87
N ASP A 314 3.68 16.28 11.67
CA ASP A 314 4.26 17.31 10.78
C ASP A 314 3.37 17.57 9.55
N TYR A 315 2.35 16.73 9.29
CA TYR A 315 1.56 16.80 8.06
C TYR A 315 0.83 18.14 7.89
N ALA A 316 0.24 18.68 8.95
CA ALA A 316 -0.47 19.95 8.89
C ALA A 316 0.45 21.12 8.46
N GLY A 317 1.67 21.17 9.02
CA GLY A 317 2.67 22.17 8.64
C GLY A 317 3.19 21.99 7.20
N LEU A 318 3.21 20.75 6.71
CA LEU A 318 3.56 20.47 5.32
C LEU A 318 2.46 20.95 4.36
N VAL A 319 1.18 20.69 4.67
CA VAL A 319 0.04 21.21 3.90
C VAL A 319 0.04 22.74 3.86
N GLU A 320 0.29 23.41 4.99
CA GLU A 320 0.40 24.89 5.08
C GLU A 320 1.44 25.43 4.10
N GLN A 321 2.60 24.77 3.99
CA GLN A 321 3.67 25.19 3.09
C GLN A 321 3.32 25.01 1.60
N LEU A 322 2.35 24.14 1.25
CA LEU A 322 1.93 23.92 -0.12
C LEU A 322 0.91 24.97 -0.61
N VAL A 323 0.16 25.62 0.30
CA VAL A 323 -0.87 26.57 -0.08
C VAL A 323 -0.36 27.71 -0.97
N PRO A 324 0.78 28.38 -0.67
CA PRO A 324 1.32 29.42 -1.53
C PRO A 324 1.86 28.90 -2.86
N LEU A 325 2.16 27.61 -2.98
CA LEU A 325 2.58 26.96 -4.23
C LEU A 325 1.40 26.51 -5.08
N THR A 326 0.17 26.51 -4.53
CA THR A 326 -1.05 26.10 -5.25
C THR A 326 -1.63 27.28 -6.01
N ALA A 327 -1.76 27.15 -7.32
CA ALA A 327 -2.33 28.16 -8.20
C ALA A 327 -3.75 28.55 -7.76
N LYS A 328 -4.25 29.69 -8.25
CA LYS A 328 -5.65 30.06 -8.07
C LYS A 328 -6.53 29.00 -8.75
N LYS A 329 -7.55 28.49 -8.05
CA LYS A 329 -8.38 27.36 -8.49
C LYS A 329 -7.59 26.05 -8.68
N GLY A 330 -6.43 25.92 -8.05
CA GLY A 330 -5.62 24.70 -8.09
C GLY A 330 -6.14 23.61 -7.16
N THR A 331 -5.56 22.44 -7.28
CA THR A 331 -5.94 21.24 -6.52
C THR A 331 -4.78 20.70 -5.69
N LEU A 332 -5.07 20.29 -4.45
CA LEU A 332 -4.16 19.50 -3.62
C LEU A 332 -4.68 18.07 -3.53
N ILE A 333 -3.87 17.09 -3.89
CA ILE A 333 -4.13 15.66 -3.70
C ILE A 333 -3.26 15.21 -2.53
N LEU A 334 -3.89 15.03 -1.39
CA LEU A 334 -3.24 14.82 -0.10
C LEU A 334 -3.44 13.37 0.33
N SER A 335 -2.36 12.61 0.47
CA SER A 335 -2.37 11.19 0.78
C SER A 335 -1.63 10.87 2.08
N THR A 336 -2.01 9.78 2.72
CA THR A 336 -1.23 9.11 3.76
C THR A 336 -1.56 7.64 3.84
N ASN A 337 -0.52 6.82 4.01
CA ASN A 337 -0.59 5.39 4.32
C ASN A 337 -0.31 5.10 5.82
N ALA A 338 -0.31 6.12 6.67
CA ALA A 338 -0.06 5.98 8.10
C ALA A 338 -1.26 5.31 8.80
N ALA A 339 -1.12 4.03 9.11
CA ALA A 339 -2.16 3.22 9.76
C ALA A 339 -2.53 3.71 11.17
N ASN A 340 -1.61 4.40 11.86
CA ASN A 340 -1.83 4.99 13.18
C ASN A 340 -2.52 6.36 13.15
N VAL A 341 -2.87 6.87 11.97
CA VAL A 341 -3.61 8.11 11.77
C VAL A 341 -5.01 7.78 11.26
N SER A 342 -6.03 8.06 12.06
CA SER A 342 -7.43 7.86 11.63
C SER A 342 -7.84 8.86 10.55
N GLU A 343 -8.89 8.54 9.80
CA GLU A 343 -9.46 9.44 8.79
C GLU A 343 -9.82 10.81 9.37
N LYS A 344 -10.45 10.82 10.56
CA LYS A 344 -10.78 12.05 11.28
C LYS A 344 -9.54 12.89 11.58
N GLN A 345 -8.50 12.28 12.14
CA GLN A 345 -7.24 12.97 12.44
C GLN A 345 -6.57 13.50 11.16
N PHE A 346 -6.63 12.74 10.06
CA PHE A 346 -6.07 13.17 8.79
C PHE A 346 -6.80 14.40 8.26
N LEU A 347 -8.13 14.42 8.27
CA LEU A 347 -8.93 15.59 7.90
C LEU A 347 -8.66 16.81 8.81
N GLU A 348 -8.55 16.60 10.12
CA GLU A 348 -8.19 17.66 11.06
C GLU A 348 -6.82 18.29 10.74
N MET A 349 -5.82 17.49 10.38
CA MET A 349 -4.50 17.99 9.98
C MET A 349 -4.57 18.80 8.67
N ILE A 350 -5.33 18.33 7.68
CA ILE A 350 -5.56 19.05 6.42
C ILE A 350 -6.24 20.39 6.71
N HIS A 351 -7.34 20.40 7.43
CA HIS A 351 -8.05 21.63 7.77
C HIS A 351 -7.17 22.62 8.56
N LYS A 352 -6.33 22.11 9.48
CA LYS A 352 -5.38 22.93 10.22
C LYS A 352 -4.37 23.62 9.28
N GLY A 353 -3.79 22.87 8.34
CA GLY A 353 -2.81 23.41 7.38
C GLY A 353 -3.42 24.42 6.39
N LEU A 354 -4.69 24.24 6.01
CA LEU A 354 -5.36 25.13 5.07
C LEU A 354 -5.89 26.42 5.70
N ARG A 355 -6.27 26.40 7.00
CA ARG A 355 -6.90 27.55 7.68
C ARG A 355 -6.04 28.81 7.71
N SER A 356 -4.72 28.67 7.82
CA SER A 356 -3.80 29.81 7.89
C SER A 356 -3.79 30.68 6.64
N SER A 357 -4.22 30.12 5.51
CA SER A 357 -4.18 30.80 4.20
C SER A 357 -5.33 31.79 3.95
N GLY A 358 -6.43 31.66 4.66
CA GLY A 358 -7.67 32.40 4.39
C GLY A 358 -8.33 32.09 3.03
N ARG A 359 -7.75 31.16 2.23
CA ARG A 359 -8.32 30.73 0.95
C ARG A 359 -9.52 29.82 1.17
N ARG A 360 -10.54 29.93 0.33
CA ARG A 360 -11.66 28.99 0.32
C ARG A 360 -11.21 27.66 -0.27
N TYR A 361 -11.73 26.56 0.24
CA TYR A 361 -11.47 25.23 -0.27
C TYR A 361 -12.66 24.30 -0.04
N ARG A 362 -12.74 23.25 -0.86
CA ARG A 362 -13.69 22.16 -0.65
C ARG A 362 -13.01 20.81 -0.84
N ILE A 363 -13.54 19.79 -0.18
CA ILE A 363 -13.18 18.39 -0.45
C ILE A 363 -13.99 17.96 -1.68
N ALA A 364 -13.29 17.70 -2.79
CA ALA A 364 -13.92 17.23 -4.03
C ALA A 364 -14.08 15.70 -4.00
N HIS A 365 -13.02 14.98 -3.59
CA HIS A 365 -13.05 13.52 -3.50
C HIS A 365 -12.32 13.03 -2.25
N GLN A 366 -12.76 11.86 -1.77
CA GLN A 366 -12.05 11.06 -0.78
C GLN A 366 -11.89 9.66 -1.35
N LYS A 367 -10.65 9.14 -1.34
CA LYS A 367 -10.33 7.80 -1.80
C LYS A 367 -9.70 7.00 -0.67
N LYS A 368 -9.92 5.70 -0.69
CA LYS A 368 -9.36 4.68 0.21
C LYS A 368 -8.71 3.59 -0.63
N LEU A 369 -8.39 2.48 0.00
CA LEU A 369 -7.90 1.30 -0.68
C LEU A 369 -8.87 0.86 -1.78
N PRO A 370 -8.37 0.50 -2.97
CA PRO A 370 -9.20 0.01 -4.07
C PRO A 370 -9.79 -1.38 -3.75
N MET A 371 -10.74 -1.83 -4.57
CA MET A 371 -11.51 -3.05 -4.32
C MET A 371 -10.68 -4.33 -4.24
N ASP A 372 -9.54 -4.35 -4.88
CA ASP A 372 -8.59 -5.48 -4.84
C ASP A 372 -7.78 -5.54 -3.52
N PHE A 373 -7.95 -4.56 -2.62
CA PHE A 373 -7.40 -4.53 -1.27
C PHE A 373 -8.51 -4.67 -0.20
N PRO A 374 -9.24 -5.78 -0.11
CA PRO A 374 -10.27 -5.95 0.89
C PRO A 374 -9.69 -5.86 2.29
N VAL A 375 -10.42 -5.20 3.19
CA VAL A 375 -10.05 -4.99 4.59
C VAL A 375 -10.91 -5.86 5.49
N ALA A 376 -10.30 -6.54 6.45
CA ALA A 376 -11.04 -7.32 7.43
C ALA A 376 -11.71 -6.40 8.49
N PRO A 377 -12.87 -6.81 9.07
CA PRO A 377 -13.52 -6.02 10.10
C PRO A 377 -12.61 -5.75 11.32
N HIS A 378 -12.73 -4.56 11.88
CA HIS A 378 -11.98 -4.15 13.08
C HIS A 378 -10.45 -4.24 12.95
N THR A 379 -9.89 -4.03 11.75
CA THR A 379 -8.45 -3.96 11.46
C THR A 379 -8.06 -2.59 10.92
N PRO A 380 -8.03 -1.55 11.74
CA PRO A 380 -7.68 -0.20 11.28
C PRO A 380 -6.27 -0.11 10.70
N LEU A 381 -5.37 -1.04 11.07
CA LEU A 381 -4.02 -1.12 10.50
C LEU A 381 -4.03 -1.56 9.04
N SER A 382 -5.04 -2.33 8.61
CA SER A 382 -5.19 -2.80 7.24
C SER A 382 -5.95 -1.78 6.36
N ASP A 383 -6.77 -0.90 6.95
CA ASP A 383 -7.43 0.23 6.27
C ASP A 383 -6.56 1.49 6.36
N TYR A 384 -5.37 1.41 5.80
CA TYR A 384 -4.31 2.39 6.03
C TYR A 384 -4.34 3.58 5.07
N LEU A 385 -4.85 3.43 3.82
CA LEU A 385 -4.81 4.47 2.81
C LEU A 385 -5.94 5.49 2.98
N LYS A 386 -5.59 6.77 3.01
CA LYS A 386 -6.52 7.90 3.00
C LYS A 386 -6.02 8.92 2.00
N VAL A 387 -6.83 9.29 1.04
CA VAL A 387 -6.51 10.31 0.04
C VAL A 387 -7.66 11.30 -0.07
N VAL A 388 -7.33 12.59 -0.09
CA VAL A 388 -8.30 13.68 -0.16
C VAL A 388 -7.91 14.63 -1.27
N PHE A 389 -8.83 14.92 -2.17
CA PHE A 389 -8.69 15.92 -3.21
C PHE A 389 -9.33 17.22 -2.71
N ILE A 390 -8.53 18.26 -2.61
CA ILE A 390 -8.93 19.60 -2.16
C ILE A 390 -8.88 20.56 -3.34
N GLU A 391 -10.01 21.11 -3.72
CA GLU A 391 -10.08 22.21 -4.69
C GLU A 391 -10.05 23.55 -3.96
N MET A 392 -9.09 24.40 -4.38
CA MET A 392 -8.87 25.72 -3.82
C MET A 392 -9.65 26.76 -4.64
N ASP A 393 -10.17 27.80 -3.96
CA ASP A 393 -10.83 28.96 -4.58
C ASP A 393 -11.90 28.58 -5.63
N PHE A 394 -12.65 27.51 -5.36
CA PHE A 394 -13.72 27.02 -6.22
C PHE A 394 -14.77 28.11 -6.47
N SER A 395 -15.46 28.04 -7.63
CA SER A 395 -16.48 28.98 -8.07
C SER A 395 -17.78 28.79 -7.31
#